data_091e6bd2bacc7f8fd367b7651214a44c
#
_entry.id   091e6bd2bacc7f8fd367b7651214a44c
#
_cell.length_a   1.000
_cell.length_b   1.000
_cell.length_c   1.000
_cell.angle_alpha   90.00
_cell.angle_beta   90.00
_cell.angle_gamma   90.00
#
_symmetry.space_group_name_H-M   'P 1'
#
loop_
_entity.id
_entity.type
_entity.pdbx_description
1 polymer ?
#
loop_
_entity_poly.entity_id
_entity_poly.type
_entity_poly.pdbx_seq_one_letter_code
_entity_poly.pdbx_strand_id
1 'polypeptide(L)'
;MAYKLKQSGDYRKRRNFSMIKNSLELDNLLQIQKESYQWFAQEGIKEVFDELGHIESFSGNLTLELGDYEFDTPRYSIKECKDRQITYASPLKVQTRLFNNETGEVKEQEIFLGDMPLMTESGTFIINGAERVIVSQLVRSPSVYYSKELDKNGKPVFASKVIPTRGTWLEYETDAKDVIYVRIDRTRKVPMTTLLRAFGLSSDEDILNMFDNDKFLKNTIEKDSTKNTDEALIEIYEKLRPGEPTTLDSSKNQLITRFFDNFRYDLAKVGRYKFNRRLNITDRLLNMTLAQDIVVDGETVFTDGTKITKEVLEELKKYLEAGYGKEEVKINEELDTHNVVQVLYVYSPLDPKKKVKIMGNDQDIDVRTLTISDVYASVSYYLNLLEGIGHDDEIDHLGNRRIRQVGELLQNQLKIGISRMERVVRER
;
A
#
# COMPACT_ATOMS: atom_id res chain seq x y z
N MET A 1 -48.88 16.71 -30.04
CA MET A 1 -47.91 16.84 -28.93
C MET A 1 -46.52 17.07 -29.49
N ALA A 2 -45.89 18.21 -29.15
CA ALA A 2 -44.53 18.49 -29.62
C ALA A 2 -43.54 17.72 -28.75
N TYR A 3 -42.86 16.74 -29.30
CA TYR A 3 -41.79 16.00 -28.60
C TYR A 3 -40.61 16.93 -28.45
N LYS A 4 -40.25 17.25 -27.21
CA LYS A 4 -39.02 18.01 -26.91
C LYS A 4 -37.80 17.11 -27.13
N LEU A 5 -36.93 17.54 -28.04
CA LEU A 5 -35.59 16.93 -28.18
C LEU A 5 -34.75 17.35 -26.98
N LYS A 6 -34.33 16.37 -26.19
CA LYS A 6 -33.40 16.59 -25.08
C LYS A 6 -31.99 16.14 -25.50
N GLN A 7 -31.01 17.00 -25.31
CA GLN A 7 -29.62 16.65 -25.52
C GLN A 7 -29.13 15.86 -24.29
N SER A 8 -28.67 14.65 -24.50
CA SER A 8 -28.09 13.82 -23.45
C SER A 8 -26.60 13.70 -23.73
N GLY A 9 -25.78 14.36 -22.89
CA GLY A 9 -24.37 14.53 -23.15
C GLY A 9 -24.11 15.48 -24.33
N ASP A 10 -22.86 15.68 -24.71
CA ASP A 10 -22.45 16.66 -25.72
C ASP A 10 -22.77 16.26 -27.17
N TYR A 11 -23.21 15.02 -27.44
CA TYR A 11 -23.12 14.46 -28.78
C TYR A 11 -24.39 13.91 -29.40
N ARG A 12 -25.48 13.66 -28.66
CA ARG A 12 -26.68 13.08 -29.23
C ARG A 12 -27.98 13.72 -28.74
N LYS A 13 -28.81 14.16 -29.66
CA LYS A 13 -30.20 14.57 -29.38
C LYS A 13 -31.07 13.33 -29.25
N ARG A 14 -31.72 13.15 -28.12
CA ARG A 14 -32.68 12.06 -27.90
C ARG A 14 -34.09 12.57 -27.92
N ARG A 15 -34.98 11.83 -28.57
CA ARG A 15 -36.42 12.09 -28.53
C ARG A 15 -37.01 11.27 -27.39
N ASN A 16 -37.65 11.95 -26.43
CA ASN A 16 -38.33 11.29 -25.33
C ASN A 16 -39.80 11.01 -25.73
N PHE A 17 -40.15 9.74 -25.75
CA PHE A 17 -41.52 9.27 -26.03
C PHE A 17 -42.31 8.94 -24.75
N SER A 18 -41.75 9.14 -23.56
CA SER A 18 -42.42 8.91 -22.31
C SER A 18 -43.45 9.96 -22.00
N MET A 19 -44.63 9.52 -21.55
CA MET A 19 -45.66 10.41 -21.02
C MET A 19 -45.37 10.91 -19.63
N ILE A 20 -44.45 10.24 -18.90
CA ILE A 20 -44.04 10.55 -17.54
C ILE A 20 -42.78 11.43 -17.64
N LYS A 21 -42.76 12.54 -16.88
CA LYS A 21 -41.53 13.34 -16.75
C LYS A 21 -40.47 12.48 -16.06
N ASN A 22 -39.30 12.35 -16.69
CA ASN A 22 -38.16 11.70 -16.03
C ASN A 22 -37.83 12.47 -14.75
N SER A 23 -37.88 11.78 -13.61
CA SER A 23 -37.48 12.32 -12.33
C SER A 23 -35.94 12.33 -12.17
N LEU A 24 -35.25 11.47 -12.92
CA LEU A 24 -33.79 11.37 -12.95
C LEU A 24 -33.26 11.57 -14.36
N GLU A 25 -32.15 12.27 -14.48
CA GLU A 25 -31.41 12.34 -15.74
C GLU A 25 -30.65 11.02 -15.93
N LEU A 26 -30.59 10.56 -17.19
CA LEU A 26 -29.76 9.41 -17.57
C LEU A 26 -28.29 9.83 -17.49
N ASP A 27 -27.53 9.17 -16.64
CA ASP A 27 -26.09 9.36 -16.54
C ASP A 27 -25.40 8.95 -17.85
N ASN A 28 -24.29 9.63 -18.16
CA ASN A 28 -23.43 9.21 -19.25
C ASN A 28 -22.63 7.98 -18.84
N LEU A 29 -22.97 6.81 -19.36
CA LEU A 29 -22.30 5.55 -19.00
C LEU A 29 -20.80 5.51 -19.34
N LEU A 30 -20.34 6.42 -20.22
CA LEU A 30 -18.91 6.56 -20.57
C LEU A 30 -18.19 7.61 -19.72
N GLN A 31 -18.89 8.27 -18.81
CA GLN A 31 -18.34 9.38 -18.02
C GLN A 31 -17.16 8.91 -17.17
N ILE A 32 -17.30 7.79 -16.46
CA ILE A 32 -16.24 7.21 -15.62
C ILE A 32 -14.97 6.97 -16.43
N GLN A 33 -15.11 6.42 -17.64
CA GLN A 33 -14.00 6.12 -18.53
C GLN A 33 -13.28 7.40 -19.00
N LYS A 34 -14.05 8.40 -19.40
CA LYS A 34 -13.52 9.69 -19.89
C LYS A 34 -12.88 10.51 -18.79
N GLU A 35 -13.54 10.65 -17.65
CA GLU A 35 -13.02 11.38 -16.50
C GLU A 35 -11.73 10.77 -15.98
N SER A 36 -11.65 9.43 -15.92
CA SER A 36 -10.43 8.73 -15.51
C SER A 36 -9.26 8.98 -16.47
N TYR A 37 -9.52 9.00 -17.79
CA TYR A 37 -8.50 9.35 -18.77
C TYR A 37 -8.09 10.82 -18.69
N GLN A 38 -9.08 11.72 -18.52
CA GLN A 38 -8.81 13.16 -18.36
C GLN A 38 -7.95 13.43 -17.13
N TRP A 39 -8.27 12.80 -16.00
CA TRP A 39 -7.43 12.86 -14.80
C TRP A 39 -5.99 12.39 -15.09
N PHE A 40 -5.83 11.27 -15.81
CA PHE A 40 -4.49 10.80 -16.20
C PHE A 40 -3.72 11.83 -17.03
N ALA A 41 -4.40 12.43 -18.01
CA ALA A 41 -3.78 13.40 -18.89
C ALA A 41 -3.45 14.75 -18.21
N GLN A 42 -4.18 15.15 -17.17
CA GLN A 42 -4.02 16.44 -16.49
C GLN A 42 -3.20 16.34 -15.19
N GLU A 43 -3.41 15.31 -14.41
CA GLU A 43 -2.83 15.15 -13.07
C GLU A 43 -1.95 13.90 -12.98
N GLY A 44 -2.38 12.79 -13.56
CA GLY A 44 -1.71 11.50 -13.40
C GLY A 44 -0.28 11.46 -13.95
N ILE A 45 0.01 12.18 -15.05
CA ILE A 45 1.37 12.32 -15.60
C ILE A 45 2.22 13.19 -14.69
N LYS A 46 1.66 14.29 -14.19
CA LYS A 46 2.34 15.19 -13.26
C LYS A 46 2.74 14.47 -11.98
N GLU A 47 1.82 13.70 -11.39
CA GLU A 47 2.14 12.87 -10.21
C GLU A 47 3.30 11.90 -10.47
N VAL A 48 3.44 11.36 -11.68
CA VAL A 48 4.57 10.48 -12.03
C VAL A 48 5.90 11.25 -12.08
N PHE A 49 5.89 12.46 -12.61
CA PHE A 49 7.10 13.30 -12.66
C PHE A 49 7.48 13.82 -11.27
N ASP A 50 6.50 14.25 -10.47
CA ASP A 50 6.71 14.68 -9.08
C ASP A 50 7.27 13.54 -8.21
N GLU A 51 6.77 12.31 -8.42
CA GLU A 51 7.25 11.11 -7.70
C GLU A 51 8.69 10.73 -8.11
N LEU A 52 9.04 10.92 -9.39
CA LEU A 52 10.42 10.73 -9.88
C LEU A 52 11.38 11.75 -9.25
N GLY A 53 10.92 12.98 -9.03
CA GLY A 53 11.74 14.08 -8.53
C GLY A 53 12.82 14.44 -9.53
N HIS A 54 14.08 14.33 -9.12
CA HIS A 54 15.25 14.60 -9.94
C HIS A 54 16.10 13.33 -10.15
N ILE A 55 16.72 13.25 -11.32
CA ILE A 55 17.62 12.16 -11.69
C ILE A 55 19.05 12.67 -11.54
N GLU A 56 19.79 12.13 -10.60
CA GLU A 56 21.21 12.45 -10.42
C GLU A 56 22.09 11.48 -11.22
N SER A 57 23.14 12.01 -11.83
CA SER A 57 24.19 11.19 -12.46
C SER A 57 24.92 10.38 -11.38
N PHE A 58 25.55 9.28 -11.78
CA PHE A 58 26.33 8.43 -10.87
C PHE A 58 27.46 9.18 -10.15
N SER A 59 28.03 10.22 -10.78
CA SER A 59 29.07 11.10 -10.19
C SER A 59 28.50 12.23 -9.33
N GLY A 60 27.18 12.44 -9.29
CA GLY A 60 26.53 13.56 -8.60
C GLY A 60 26.71 14.94 -9.25
N ASN A 61 27.41 15.02 -10.40
CA ASN A 61 27.75 16.28 -11.03
C ASN A 61 26.60 16.90 -11.83
N LEU A 62 25.68 16.08 -12.30
CA LEU A 62 24.54 16.50 -13.12
C LEU A 62 23.23 16.05 -12.48
N THR A 63 22.25 16.95 -12.49
CA THR A 63 20.89 16.69 -12.03
C THR A 63 19.91 17.04 -13.13
N LEU A 64 19.06 16.09 -13.52
CA LEU A 64 18.01 16.27 -14.52
C LEU A 64 16.65 16.32 -13.83
N GLU A 65 15.87 17.36 -14.10
CA GLU A 65 14.49 17.51 -13.68
C GLU A 65 13.53 17.46 -14.87
N LEU A 66 12.38 16.79 -14.70
CA LEU A 66 11.24 16.83 -15.61
C LEU A 66 10.24 17.85 -15.07
N GLY A 67 9.93 18.87 -15.86
CA GLY A 67 9.00 19.94 -15.51
C GLY A 67 7.63 19.78 -16.16
N ASP A 68 7.08 20.89 -16.64
CA ASP A 68 5.78 20.93 -17.30
C ASP A 68 5.78 20.13 -18.60
N TYR A 69 4.62 19.60 -18.93
CA TYR A 69 4.41 18.80 -20.14
C TYR A 69 3.23 19.31 -20.96
N GLU A 70 3.29 19.05 -22.25
CA GLU A 70 2.26 19.42 -23.19
C GLU A 70 2.00 18.28 -24.20
N PHE A 71 0.72 18.07 -24.54
CA PHE A 71 0.34 17.22 -25.64
C PHE A 71 0.29 18.06 -26.92
N ASP A 72 1.06 17.67 -27.90
CA ASP A 72 1.00 18.27 -29.23
C ASP A 72 -0.26 17.80 -29.99
N THR A 73 -0.53 18.42 -31.11
CA THR A 73 -1.67 18.02 -31.96
C THR A 73 -1.41 16.63 -32.56
N PRO A 74 -2.42 15.73 -32.55
CA PRO A 74 -2.28 14.41 -33.18
C PRO A 74 -2.00 14.56 -34.68
N ARG A 75 -1.04 13.80 -35.20
CA ARG A 75 -0.61 13.87 -36.61
C ARG A 75 -1.70 13.45 -37.60
N TYR A 76 -2.57 12.56 -37.21
CA TYR A 76 -3.60 11.96 -38.06
C TYR A 76 -4.96 12.00 -37.37
N SER A 77 -6.01 12.14 -38.15
CA SER A 77 -7.37 12.02 -37.67
C SER A 77 -7.72 10.57 -37.31
N ILE A 78 -8.77 10.41 -36.51
CA ILE A 78 -9.29 9.08 -36.12
C ILE A 78 -9.57 8.19 -37.33
N LYS A 79 -10.16 8.75 -38.39
CA LYS A 79 -10.47 8.03 -39.61
C LYS A 79 -9.19 7.58 -40.32
N GLU A 80 -8.23 8.47 -40.49
CA GLU A 80 -6.98 8.17 -41.15
C GLU A 80 -6.18 7.10 -40.36
N CYS A 81 -6.22 7.12 -39.00
CA CYS A 81 -5.59 6.12 -38.19
C CYS A 81 -6.17 4.71 -38.43
N LYS A 82 -7.51 4.62 -38.62
CA LYS A 82 -8.17 3.35 -38.95
C LYS A 82 -7.82 2.89 -40.36
N ASP A 83 -7.84 3.79 -41.33
CA ASP A 83 -7.57 3.46 -42.73
C ASP A 83 -6.11 3.08 -42.99
N ARG A 84 -5.18 3.73 -42.30
CA ARG A 84 -3.73 3.49 -42.41
C ARG A 84 -3.18 2.44 -41.43
N GLN A 85 -4.02 1.88 -40.57
CA GLN A 85 -3.62 0.89 -39.53
C GLN A 85 -2.55 1.43 -38.56
N ILE A 86 -2.65 2.69 -38.17
CA ILE A 86 -1.74 3.34 -37.22
C ILE A 86 -2.46 3.65 -35.88
N THR A 87 -1.68 3.99 -34.87
CA THR A 87 -2.20 4.35 -33.55
C THR A 87 -2.59 5.82 -33.50
N TYR A 88 -3.78 6.12 -32.96
CA TYR A 88 -4.21 7.50 -32.67
C TYR A 88 -3.52 7.97 -31.39
N ALA A 89 -2.50 8.77 -31.54
CA ALA A 89 -1.64 9.25 -30.46
C ALA A 89 -1.23 10.70 -30.69
N SER A 90 -0.82 11.34 -29.60
CA SER A 90 -0.23 12.67 -29.58
C SER A 90 1.19 12.60 -29.03
N PRO A 91 2.13 13.35 -29.64
CA PRO A 91 3.46 13.54 -29.06
C PRO A 91 3.37 14.20 -27.68
N LEU A 92 3.99 13.60 -26.68
CA LEU A 92 4.17 14.18 -25.35
C LEU A 92 5.51 14.90 -25.30
N LYS A 93 5.48 16.19 -25.11
CA LYS A 93 6.65 17.05 -24.93
C LYS A 93 6.79 17.43 -23.48
N VAL A 94 8.01 17.47 -22.98
CA VAL A 94 8.31 17.77 -21.58
C VAL A 94 9.41 18.80 -21.52
N GLN A 95 9.22 19.84 -20.72
CA GLN A 95 10.27 20.79 -20.37
C GLN A 95 11.24 20.12 -19.40
N THR A 96 12.51 20.12 -19.73
CA THR A 96 13.56 19.53 -18.90
C THR A 96 14.57 20.58 -18.51
N ARG A 97 15.08 20.45 -17.27
CA ARG A 97 16.15 21.27 -16.72
C ARG A 97 17.31 20.37 -16.36
N LEU A 98 18.45 20.67 -16.93
CA LEU A 98 19.71 20.02 -16.59
C LEU A 98 20.59 20.99 -15.79
N PHE A 99 20.82 20.63 -14.54
CA PHE A 99 21.69 21.37 -13.63
C PHE A 99 23.09 20.76 -13.64
N ASN A 100 24.11 21.59 -13.80
CA ASN A 100 25.47 21.20 -13.52
C ASN A 100 25.82 21.66 -12.10
N ASN A 101 25.96 20.72 -11.19
CA ASN A 101 26.19 20.99 -9.77
C ASN A 101 27.58 21.58 -9.48
N GLU A 102 28.55 21.41 -10.40
CA GLU A 102 29.90 21.96 -10.26
C GLU A 102 29.99 23.41 -10.73
N THR A 103 29.36 23.71 -11.89
CA THR A 103 29.46 25.05 -12.51
C THR A 103 28.29 25.97 -12.17
N GLY A 104 27.18 25.40 -11.66
CA GLY A 104 25.95 26.14 -11.42
C GLY A 104 25.17 26.49 -12.70
N GLU A 105 25.59 25.98 -13.86
CA GLU A 105 24.87 26.20 -15.11
C GLU A 105 23.57 25.43 -15.16
N VAL A 106 22.50 26.06 -15.66
CA VAL A 106 21.20 25.45 -15.92
C VAL A 106 20.89 25.50 -17.40
N LYS A 107 20.58 24.35 -18.00
CA LYS A 107 20.13 24.25 -19.39
C LYS A 107 18.69 23.78 -19.41
N GLU A 108 17.83 24.59 -20.05
CA GLU A 108 16.42 24.24 -20.25
C GLU A 108 16.19 23.87 -21.70
N GLN A 109 15.48 22.76 -21.91
CA GLN A 109 15.12 22.31 -23.25
C GLN A 109 13.80 21.51 -23.21
N GLU A 110 12.96 21.73 -24.23
CA GLU A 110 11.82 20.87 -24.50
C GLU A 110 12.28 19.58 -25.20
N ILE A 111 11.91 18.45 -24.66
CA ILE A 111 12.22 17.13 -25.23
C ILE A 111 10.95 16.37 -25.60
N PHE A 112 11.02 15.57 -26.66
CA PHE A 112 10.02 14.60 -27.01
C PHE A 112 10.20 13.34 -26.14
N LEU A 113 9.20 13.04 -25.30
CA LEU A 113 9.24 11.89 -24.41
C LEU A 113 8.73 10.62 -25.10
N GLY A 114 7.66 10.76 -25.93
CA GLY A 114 7.06 9.64 -26.64
C GLY A 114 5.66 9.97 -27.16
N ASP A 115 5.09 9.06 -27.94
CA ASP A 115 3.73 9.18 -28.41
C ASP A 115 2.75 8.54 -27.41
N MET A 116 1.81 9.35 -26.90
CA MET A 116 0.79 8.91 -25.93
C MET A 116 -0.54 8.63 -26.64
N PRO A 117 -1.13 7.43 -26.47
CA PRO A 117 -2.42 7.09 -27.05
C PRO A 117 -3.53 8.02 -26.57
N LEU A 118 -4.29 8.59 -27.48
CA LEU A 118 -5.43 9.44 -27.15
C LEU A 118 -6.74 8.65 -27.12
N MET A 119 -7.58 8.99 -26.14
CA MET A 119 -8.93 8.47 -26.04
C MET A 119 -9.85 9.19 -27.04
N THR A 120 -10.68 8.43 -27.74
CA THR A 120 -11.70 8.96 -28.62
C THR A 120 -12.91 9.46 -27.84
N GLU A 121 -13.81 10.20 -28.50
CA GLU A 121 -15.08 10.67 -27.91
C GLU A 121 -15.97 9.52 -27.42
N SER A 122 -15.82 8.31 -27.98
CA SER A 122 -16.54 7.11 -27.57
C SER A 122 -15.89 6.36 -26.41
N GLY A 123 -14.82 6.90 -25.82
CA GLY A 123 -14.10 6.24 -24.70
C GLY A 123 -13.22 5.06 -25.12
N THR A 124 -12.85 5.00 -26.40
CA THR A 124 -12.04 3.94 -27.00
C THR A 124 -10.64 4.44 -27.36
N PHE A 125 -9.73 3.54 -27.67
CA PHE A 125 -8.41 3.83 -28.23
C PHE A 125 -8.27 3.17 -29.60
N ILE A 126 -7.54 3.82 -30.50
CA ILE A 126 -7.21 3.22 -31.80
C ILE A 126 -5.74 2.84 -31.77
N ILE A 127 -5.49 1.54 -31.76
CA ILE A 127 -4.15 0.96 -31.73
C ILE A 127 -3.94 0.13 -32.98
N ASN A 128 -2.97 0.52 -33.81
CA ASN A 128 -2.70 -0.12 -35.09
C ASN A 128 -3.96 -0.25 -35.98
N GLY A 129 -4.78 0.80 -35.99
CA GLY A 129 -6.03 0.86 -36.75
C GLY A 129 -7.23 0.16 -36.12
N ALA A 130 -7.02 -0.67 -35.11
CA ALA A 130 -8.08 -1.37 -34.40
C ALA A 130 -8.61 -0.54 -33.23
N GLU A 131 -9.94 -0.39 -33.13
CA GLU A 131 -10.59 0.26 -32.02
C GLU A 131 -10.66 -0.68 -30.82
N ARG A 132 -10.12 -0.25 -29.70
CA ARG A 132 -9.98 -1.03 -28.46
C ARG A 132 -10.48 -0.27 -27.25
N VAL A 133 -10.91 -0.99 -26.24
CA VAL A 133 -11.31 -0.45 -24.94
C VAL A 133 -10.39 -1.03 -23.86
N ILE A 134 -9.93 -0.17 -22.96
CA ILE A 134 -9.27 -0.62 -21.74
C ILE A 134 -10.36 -0.89 -20.70
N VAL A 135 -10.51 -2.16 -20.32
CA VAL A 135 -11.53 -2.58 -19.36
C VAL A 135 -11.05 -2.28 -17.95
N SER A 136 -11.90 -1.64 -17.15
CA SER A 136 -11.65 -1.44 -15.71
C SER A 136 -11.47 -2.79 -15.00
N GLN A 137 -10.52 -2.86 -14.09
CA GLN A 137 -10.17 -4.08 -13.38
C GLN A 137 -10.67 -4.02 -11.93
N LEU A 138 -11.34 -5.08 -11.50
CA LEU A 138 -11.69 -5.27 -10.09
C LEU A 138 -10.55 -5.99 -9.40
N VAL A 139 -9.88 -5.31 -8.49
CA VAL A 139 -8.71 -5.82 -7.77
C VAL A 139 -8.94 -5.77 -6.26
N ARG A 140 -8.17 -6.58 -5.50
CA ARG A 140 -8.16 -6.45 -4.04
C ARG A 140 -7.56 -5.10 -3.67
N SER A 141 -8.22 -4.40 -2.76
CA SER A 141 -7.70 -3.11 -2.25
C SER A 141 -6.40 -3.34 -1.47
N PRO A 142 -5.38 -2.48 -1.60
CA PRO A 142 -4.19 -2.59 -0.77
C PRO A 142 -4.58 -2.43 0.70
N SER A 143 -4.14 -3.36 1.52
CA SER A 143 -4.38 -3.39 2.98
C SER A 143 -3.66 -4.57 3.61
N VAL A 144 -3.74 -4.67 4.93
CA VAL A 144 -3.49 -5.91 5.66
C VAL A 144 -4.82 -6.66 5.85
N TYR A 145 -4.84 -7.93 5.52
CA TYR A 145 -6.00 -8.81 5.60
C TYR A 145 -5.72 -9.98 6.51
N TYR A 146 -6.73 -10.36 7.27
CA TYR A 146 -6.69 -11.52 8.15
C TYR A 146 -7.80 -12.48 7.74
N SER A 147 -7.48 -13.76 7.63
CA SER A 147 -8.43 -14.83 7.31
C SER A 147 -8.34 -15.94 8.32
N LYS A 148 -9.46 -16.58 8.53
CA LYS A 148 -9.61 -17.75 9.40
C LYS A 148 -10.06 -18.93 8.56
N GLU A 149 -9.29 -20.00 8.61
CA GLU A 149 -9.60 -21.25 7.93
C GLU A 149 -9.65 -22.39 8.97
N LEU A 150 -10.29 -23.48 8.63
CA LEU A 150 -10.26 -24.68 9.46
C LEU A 150 -9.24 -25.67 8.87
N ASP A 151 -8.31 -26.11 9.71
CA ASP A 151 -7.39 -27.19 9.36
C ASP A 151 -8.17 -28.51 9.18
N LYS A 152 -7.52 -29.52 8.59
CA LYS A 152 -8.05 -30.88 8.40
C LYS A 152 -8.60 -31.51 9.69
N ASN A 153 -8.13 -31.07 10.83
CA ASN A 153 -8.54 -31.49 12.16
C ASN A 153 -9.67 -30.64 12.77
N GLY A 154 -10.20 -29.66 12.04
CA GLY A 154 -11.21 -28.72 12.54
C GLY A 154 -10.67 -27.63 13.47
N LYS A 155 -9.34 -27.50 13.62
CA LYS A 155 -8.72 -26.43 14.40
C LYS A 155 -8.70 -25.14 13.57
N PRO A 156 -9.12 -23.99 14.14
CA PRO A 156 -9.00 -22.71 13.44
C PRO A 156 -7.52 -22.34 13.25
N VAL A 157 -7.16 -22.09 12.01
CA VAL A 157 -5.85 -21.59 11.60
C VAL A 157 -6.05 -20.20 11.00
N PHE A 158 -5.24 -19.26 11.43
CA PHE A 158 -5.29 -17.91 10.92
C PHE A 158 -4.18 -17.71 9.90
N ALA A 159 -4.45 -16.86 8.91
CA ALA A 159 -3.48 -16.37 7.97
C ALA A 159 -3.64 -14.85 7.82
N SER A 160 -2.56 -14.16 7.50
CA SER A 160 -2.58 -12.74 7.21
C SER A 160 -1.87 -12.47 5.90
N LYS A 161 -2.33 -11.45 5.17
CA LYS A 161 -1.72 -11.00 3.92
C LYS A 161 -1.60 -9.49 3.92
N VAL A 162 -0.37 -9.01 3.83
CA VAL A 162 -0.05 -7.59 3.62
C VAL A 162 0.06 -7.38 2.11
N ILE A 163 -0.87 -6.62 1.54
CA ILE A 163 -1.00 -6.43 0.10
C ILE A 163 -0.79 -4.97 -0.23
N PRO A 164 0.31 -4.58 -0.90
CA PRO A 164 0.51 -3.23 -1.43
C PRO A 164 -0.23 -3.04 -2.76
N THR A 165 -0.29 -1.81 -3.25
CA THR A 165 -0.70 -1.49 -4.63
C THR A 165 0.38 -1.96 -5.62
N ARG A 166 1.64 -1.74 -5.27
CA ARG A 166 2.84 -2.20 -5.99
C ARG A 166 3.88 -2.63 -4.97
N GLY A 167 4.47 -3.79 -5.16
CA GLY A 167 5.56 -4.29 -4.31
C GLY A 167 5.37 -5.71 -3.81
N THR A 168 6.20 -6.08 -2.89
CA THR A 168 6.33 -7.41 -2.30
C THR A 168 5.20 -7.69 -1.30
N TRP A 169 4.58 -8.85 -1.40
CA TRP A 169 3.59 -9.31 -0.42
C TRP A 169 4.27 -9.93 0.78
N LEU A 170 3.70 -9.70 1.97
CA LEU A 170 3.99 -10.46 3.18
C LEU A 170 2.79 -11.32 3.53
N GLU A 171 3.02 -12.60 3.76
CA GLU A 171 1.98 -13.53 4.18
C GLU A 171 2.38 -14.22 5.48
N TYR A 172 1.52 -14.20 6.49
CA TYR A 172 1.71 -14.89 7.76
C TYR A 172 0.83 -16.12 7.80
N GLU A 173 1.36 -17.24 8.25
CA GLU A 173 0.61 -18.48 8.43
C GLU A 173 1.01 -19.19 9.71
N THR A 174 0.05 -19.77 10.43
CA THR A 174 0.31 -20.62 11.60
C THR A 174 0.26 -22.09 11.18
N ASP A 175 1.25 -22.86 11.62
CA ASP A 175 1.29 -24.30 11.39
C ASP A 175 0.46 -25.06 12.46
N ALA A 176 0.15 -26.33 12.19
CA ALA A 176 -0.52 -27.24 13.12
C ALA A 176 0.18 -27.37 14.50
N LYS A 177 1.47 -27.03 14.58
CA LYS A 177 2.29 -27.03 15.78
C LYS A 177 2.32 -25.69 16.52
N ASP A 178 1.46 -24.75 16.17
CA ASP A 178 1.41 -23.40 16.73
C ASP A 178 2.70 -22.58 16.48
N VAL A 179 3.38 -22.83 15.36
CA VAL A 179 4.53 -22.08 14.88
C VAL A 179 4.10 -21.10 13.81
N ILE A 180 4.52 -19.84 13.90
CA ILE A 180 4.18 -18.81 12.94
C ILE A 180 5.29 -18.68 11.91
N TYR A 181 4.92 -18.73 10.64
CA TYR A 181 5.81 -18.55 9.51
C TYR A 181 5.43 -17.33 8.68
N VAL A 182 6.43 -16.78 8.01
CA VAL A 182 6.29 -15.66 7.05
C VAL A 182 6.74 -16.11 5.67
N ARG A 183 6.01 -15.70 4.65
CA ARG A 183 6.43 -15.75 3.25
C ARG A 183 6.60 -14.34 2.70
N ILE A 184 7.70 -14.10 2.05
CA ILE A 184 7.99 -12.86 1.34
C ILE A 184 7.78 -13.15 -0.14
N ASP A 185 6.78 -12.54 -0.76
CA ASP A 185 6.27 -12.91 -2.07
C ASP A 185 5.83 -14.39 -2.09
N ARG A 186 6.24 -15.14 -3.07
CA ARG A 186 5.94 -16.57 -3.22
C ARG A 186 7.14 -17.45 -2.86
N THR A 187 8.05 -16.95 -2.03
CA THR A 187 9.26 -17.68 -1.65
C THR A 187 8.97 -18.76 -0.58
N ARG A 188 10.02 -19.48 -0.20
CA ARG A 188 9.96 -20.45 0.90
C ARG A 188 9.71 -19.71 2.22
N LYS A 189 8.90 -20.31 3.07
CA LYS A 189 8.58 -19.75 4.39
C LYS A 189 9.80 -19.73 5.31
N VAL A 190 9.87 -18.67 6.12
CA VAL A 190 10.83 -18.51 7.23
C VAL A 190 10.05 -18.33 8.53
N PRO A 191 10.64 -18.64 9.70
CA PRO A 191 10.02 -18.31 10.98
C PRO A 191 9.71 -16.82 11.10
N MET A 192 8.60 -16.45 11.75
CA MET A 192 8.23 -15.05 11.98
C MET A 192 9.33 -14.32 12.76
N THR A 193 9.95 -15.00 13.69
CA THR A 193 11.03 -14.47 14.53
C THR A 193 12.26 -14.05 13.73
N THR A 194 12.61 -14.77 12.66
CA THR A 194 13.64 -14.36 11.70
C THR A 194 13.33 -12.99 11.08
N LEU A 195 12.08 -12.73 10.68
CA LEU A 195 11.69 -11.41 10.16
C LEU A 195 11.76 -10.32 11.24
N LEU A 196 11.28 -10.62 12.46
CA LEU A 196 11.31 -9.68 13.57
C LEU A 196 12.75 -9.32 13.97
N ARG A 197 13.69 -10.29 13.96
CA ARG A 197 15.12 -10.03 14.18
C ARG A 197 15.71 -9.13 13.11
N ALA A 198 15.43 -9.42 11.85
CA ALA A 198 15.89 -8.57 10.75
C ALA A 198 15.40 -7.11 10.89
N PHE A 199 14.22 -6.91 11.44
CA PHE A 199 13.60 -5.59 11.61
C PHE A 199 13.99 -4.89 12.94
N GLY A 200 14.82 -5.52 13.81
CA GLY A 200 15.42 -4.83 14.95
C GLY A 200 15.28 -5.52 16.31
N LEU A 201 14.40 -6.52 16.43
CA LEU A 201 14.28 -7.31 17.66
C LEU A 201 15.35 -8.44 17.68
N SER A 202 16.59 -8.07 17.94
CA SER A 202 17.75 -8.95 17.73
C SER A 202 17.73 -10.21 18.61
N SER A 203 17.41 -10.09 19.89
CA SER A 203 17.43 -11.20 20.84
C SER A 203 16.07 -11.86 21.04
N ASP A 204 16.07 -13.09 21.56
CA ASP A 204 14.86 -13.79 22.00
C ASP A 204 14.08 -12.98 23.04
N GLU A 205 14.82 -12.36 23.98
CA GLU A 205 14.25 -11.52 25.02
C GLU A 205 13.56 -10.28 24.45
N ASP A 206 14.14 -9.63 23.44
CA ASP A 206 13.54 -8.47 22.79
C ASP A 206 12.20 -8.84 22.15
N ILE A 207 12.13 -9.97 21.43
CA ILE A 207 10.90 -10.46 20.80
C ILE A 207 9.84 -10.78 21.87
N LEU A 208 10.23 -11.51 22.91
CA LEU A 208 9.29 -11.90 23.96
C LEU A 208 8.79 -10.71 24.77
N ASN A 209 9.65 -9.73 25.07
CA ASN A 209 9.26 -8.50 25.77
C ASN A 209 8.33 -7.63 24.89
N MET A 210 8.61 -7.56 23.60
CA MET A 210 7.79 -6.78 22.68
C MET A 210 6.36 -7.31 22.61
N PHE A 211 6.17 -8.64 22.59
CA PHE A 211 4.87 -9.30 22.43
C PHE A 211 4.38 -10.02 23.69
N ASP A 212 4.76 -9.55 24.88
CA ASP A 212 4.27 -10.02 26.17
C ASP A 212 4.40 -11.54 26.39
N ASN A 213 5.54 -12.12 26.05
CA ASN A 213 5.83 -13.54 26.22
C ASN A 213 4.83 -14.48 25.51
N ASP A 214 4.31 -14.09 24.35
CA ASP A 214 3.32 -14.87 23.61
C ASP A 214 3.77 -16.32 23.35
N LYS A 215 2.82 -17.28 23.51
CA LYS A 215 3.07 -18.71 23.39
C LYS A 215 3.49 -19.12 21.98
N PHE A 216 2.85 -18.55 20.95
CA PHE A 216 3.11 -18.89 19.54
C PHE A 216 4.51 -18.42 19.14
N LEU A 217 4.92 -17.25 19.63
CA LEU A 217 6.29 -16.75 19.39
C LEU A 217 7.33 -17.59 20.12
N LYS A 218 7.06 -18.06 21.34
CA LYS A 218 7.97 -19.02 22.03
C LYS A 218 8.19 -20.29 21.21
N ASN A 219 7.10 -20.89 20.72
CA ASN A 219 7.20 -22.07 19.86
C ASN A 219 7.93 -21.76 18.54
N THR A 220 7.81 -20.55 18.04
CA THR A 220 8.48 -20.12 16.81
C THR A 220 9.97 -19.92 17.03
N ILE A 221 10.38 -19.33 18.15
CA ILE A 221 11.79 -19.18 18.56
C ILE A 221 12.50 -20.55 18.63
N GLU A 222 11.85 -21.58 19.16
CA GLU A 222 12.41 -22.94 19.20
C GLU A 222 12.69 -23.53 17.81
N LYS A 223 12.05 -23.02 16.77
CA LYS A 223 12.23 -23.44 15.36
C LYS A 223 13.13 -22.52 14.56
N ASP A 224 13.43 -21.35 15.09
CA ASP A 224 14.29 -20.37 14.46
C ASP A 224 15.75 -20.80 14.58
N SER A 225 16.47 -20.80 13.44
CA SER A 225 17.91 -21.09 13.37
C SER A 225 18.76 -19.86 13.67
N THR A 226 18.17 -18.65 13.56
CA THR A 226 18.88 -17.38 13.70
C THR A 226 18.88 -16.90 15.16
N LYS A 227 19.92 -16.19 15.57
CA LYS A 227 20.07 -15.68 16.93
C LYS A 227 20.23 -14.16 17.01
N ASN A 228 20.55 -13.53 15.91
CA ASN A 228 20.79 -12.09 15.84
C ASN A 228 20.28 -11.51 14.52
N THR A 229 20.30 -10.19 14.41
CA THR A 229 19.83 -9.44 13.22
C THR A 229 20.60 -9.82 11.97
N ASP A 230 21.92 -9.98 12.04
CA ASP A 230 22.76 -10.25 10.88
C ASP A 230 22.51 -11.64 10.28
N GLU A 231 22.39 -12.66 11.14
CA GLU A 231 22.02 -14.01 10.71
C GLU A 231 20.63 -14.03 10.07
N ALA A 232 19.69 -13.30 10.64
CA ALA A 232 18.32 -13.20 10.11
C ALA A 232 18.27 -12.53 8.73
N LEU A 233 19.03 -11.45 8.54
CA LEU A 233 19.17 -10.77 7.25
C LEU A 233 19.74 -11.69 6.17
N ILE A 234 20.79 -12.46 6.52
CA ILE A 234 21.42 -13.42 5.63
C ILE A 234 20.46 -14.55 5.28
N GLU A 235 19.75 -15.13 6.25
CA GLU A 235 18.79 -16.21 6.00
C GLU A 235 17.66 -15.75 5.08
N ILE A 236 17.11 -14.56 5.30
CA ILE A 236 16.07 -13.99 4.41
C ILE A 236 16.60 -13.82 2.99
N TYR A 237 17.83 -13.30 2.85
CA TYR A 237 18.45 -13.11 1.53
C TYR A 237 18.61 -14.44 0.79
N GLU A 238 19.13 -15.47 1.44
CA GLU A 238 19.30 -16.81 0.84
C GLU A 238 17.98 -17.43 0.38
N LYS A 239 16.88 -17.19 1.12
CA LYS A 239 15.54 -17.64 0.68
C LYS A 239 15.02 -16.85 -0.50
N LEU A 240 15.35 -15.54 -0.58
CA LEU A 240 14.93 -14.66 -1.68
C LEU A 240 15.74 -14.88 -2.96
N ARG A 241 17.04 -15.20 -2.84
CA ARG A 241 17.99 -15.40 -3.93
C ARG A 241 18.87 -16.63 -3.72
N PRO A 242 18.30 -17.82 -3.91
CA PRO A 242 19.06 -19.05 -3.71
C PRO A 242 20.26 -19.15 -4.67
N GLY A 243 21.45 -19.40 -4.12
CA GLY A 243 22.67 -19.63 -4.91
C GLY A 243 23.48 -18.38 -5.25
N GLU A 244 23.05 -17.19 -4.83
CA GLU A 244 23.88 -15.98 -4.93
C GLU A 244 24.79 -15.84 -3.69
N PRO A 245 26.02 -15.29 -3.84
CA PRO A 245 26.89 -15.03 -2.70
C PRO A 245 26.25 -13.99 -1.80
N THR A 246 26.23 -14.27 -0.51
CA THR A 246 25.55 -13.46 0.50
C THR A 246 26.54 -12.57 1.22
N THR A 247 26.29 -11.25 1.25
CA THR A 247 26.97 -10.29 2.11
C THR A 247 25.93 -9.56 2.96
N LEU A 248 26.32 -9.07 4.11
CA LEU A 248 25.42 -8.33 5.00
C LEU A 248 24.81 -7.10 4.30
N ASP A 249 25.65 -6.32 3.62
CA ASP A 249 25.21 -5.12 2.89
C ASP A 249 24.23 -5.45 1.75
N SER A 250 24.48 -6.53 1.00
CA SER A 250 23.56 -7.00 -0.03
C SER A 250 22.20 -7.41 0.56
N SER A 251 22.22 -8.05 1.74
CA SER A 251 21.01 -8.48 2.43
C SER A 251 20.18 -7.29 2.93
N LYS A 252 20.82 -6.28 3.52
CA LYS A 252 20.20 -5.02 3.93
C LYS A 252 19.58 -4.30 2.74
N ASN A 253 20.38 -4.05 1.70
CA ASN A 253 19.92 -3.38 0.48
C ASN A 253 18.74 -4.10 -0.19
N GLN A 254 18.72 -5.43 -0.14
CA GLN A 254 17.62 -6.22 -0.66
C GLN A 254 16.31 -5.97 0.09
N LEU A 255 16.34 -5.88 1.43
CA LEU A 255 15.14 -5.59 2.23
C LEU A 255 14.69 -4.14 2.08
N ILE A 256 15.63 -3.18 2.11
CA ILE A 256 15.33 -1.76 1.88
C ILE A 256 14.61 -1.61 0.54
N THR A 257 15.18 -2.15 -0.51
CA THR A 257 14.63 -2.05 -1.86
C THR A 257 13.26 -2.72 -2.00
N ARG A 258 12.96 -3.75 -1.21
CA ARG A 258 11.69 -4.47 -1.30
C ARG A 258 10.53 -3.84 -0.55
N PHE A 259 10.79 -3.22 0.60
CA PHE A 259 9.73 -2.78 1.51
C PHE A 259 9.73 -1.28 1.79
N PHE A 260 10.89 -0.62 1.71
CA PHE A 260 11.08 0.75 2.15
C PHE A 260 11.43 1.72 1.02
N ASP A 261 11.64 1.22 -0.19
CA ASP A 261 11.91 2.02 -1.38
C ASP A 261 10.60 2.45 -2.06
N ASN A 262 10.32 3.74 -2.11
CA ASN A 262 9.13 4.34 -2.72
C ASN A 262 8.95 3.97 -4.20
N PHE A 263 10.04 3.68 -4.92
CA PHE A 263 9.95 3.30 -6.33
C PHE A 263 9.48 1.86 -6.52
N ARG A 264 9.70 0.99 -5.54
CA ARG A 264 9.40 -0.45 -5.64
C ARG A 264 8.25 -0.90 -4.77
N TYR A 265 7.99 -0.19 -3.70
CA TYR A 265 6.89 -0.48 -2.78
C TYR A 265 5.98 0.74 -2.63
N ASP A 266 4.69 0.57 -2.88
CA ASP A 266 3.71 1.64 -2.79
C ASP A 266 2.37 1.09 -2.28
N LEU A 267 1.92 1.60 -1.16
CA LEU A 267 0.58 1.36 -0.62
C LEU A 267 -0.47 2.23 -1.31
N ALA A 268 -0.06 3.32 -1.96
CA ALA A 268 -0.89 4.45 -2.35
C ALA A 268 -1.66 5.09 -1.16
N LYS A 269 -2.30 6.22 -1.37
CA LYS A 269 -3.10 6.90 -0.32
C LYS A 269 -4.19 6.00 0.24
N VAL A 270 -4.87 5.23 -0.63
CA VAL A 270 -5.94 4.30 -0.21
C VAL A 270 -5.40 3.18 0.67
N GLY A 271 -4.24 2.62 0.32
CA GLY A 271 -3.61 1.56 1.11
C GLY A 271 -3.17 2.08 2.47
N ARG A 272 -2.47 3.20 2.55
CA ARG A 272 -2.05 3.81 3.82
C ARG A 272 -3.25 4.10 4.73
N TYR A 273 -4.32 4.71 4.19
CA TYR A 273 -5.55 4.92 4.95
C TYR A 273 -6.14 3.63 5.52
N LYS A 274 -6.21 2.56 4.69
CA LYS A 274 -6.74 1.27 5.14
C LYS A 274 -5.83 0.58 6.15
N PHE A 275 -4.52 0.66 5.99
CA PHE A 275 -3.53 0.18 6.97
C PHE A 275 -3.73 0.86 8.31
N ASN A 276 -3.72 2.18 8.32
CA ASN A 276 -3.89 2.96 9.53
C ASN A 276 -5.23 2.64 10.20
N ARG A 277 -6.32 2.59 9.45
CA ARG A 277 -7.63 2.22 9.99
C ARG A 277 -7.64 0.81 10.57
N ARG A 278 -7.04 -0.18 9.87
CA ARG A 278 -7.06 -1.58 10.28
C ARG A 278 -6.14 -1.87 11.47
N LEU A 279 -4.97 -1.27 11.50
CA LEU A 279 -3.98 -1.45 12.54
C LEU A 279 -4.21 -0.52 13.75
N ASN A 280 -5.16 0.42 13.66
CA ASN A 280 -5.54 1.21 14.80
C ASN A 280 -6.02 0.32 15.96
N ILE A 281 -5.55 0.60 17.17
CA ILE A 281 -5.95 -0.19 18.35
C ILE A 281 -7.44 -0.15 18.61
N THR A 282 -8.11 0.95 18.28
CA THR A 282 -9.56 1.15 18.50
C THR A 282 -10.43 0.13 17.76
N ASP A 283 -9.94 -0.43 16.63
CA ASP A 283 -10.64 -1.47 15.85
C ASP A 283 -10.84 -2.76 16.66
N ARG A 284 -9.99 -2.99 17.68
CA ARG A 284 -9.97 -4.21 18.51
C ARG A 284 -10.51 -4.03 19.92
N LEU A 285 -10.79 -2.78 20.34
CA LEU A 285 -11.12 -2.49 21.74
C LEU A 285 -12.59 -2.66 22.09
N LEU A 286 -13.50 -2.57 21.13
CA LEU A 286 -14.94 -2.64 21.41
C LEU A 286 -15.33 -3.94 22.09
N ASN A 287 -16.06 -3.87 23.19
CA ASN A 287 -16.49 -4.98 24.05
C ASN A 287 -15.36 -5.68 24.83
N MET A 288 -14.11 -5.21 24.76
CA MET A 288 -13.02 -5.71 25.59
C MET A 288 -13.06 -5.09 26.99
N THR A 289 -12.29 -5.65 27.90
CA THR A 289 -12.11 -5.14 29.27
C THR A 289 -10.68 -4.65 29.42
N LEU A 290 -10.49 -3.40 29.88
CA LEU A 290 -9.16 -2.84 30.14
C LEU A 290 -8.41 -3.68 31.18
N ALA A 291 -7.12 -3.88 30.98
CA ALA A 291 -6.23 -4.59 31.90
C ALA A 291 -5.14 -3.66 32.49
N GLN A 292 -5.40 -2.36 32.46
CA GLN A 292 -4.53 -1.33 33.04
C GLN A 292 -5.36 -0.10 33.40
N ASP A 293 -4.85 0.71 34.32
CA ASP A 293 -5.38 2.04 34.59
C ASP A 293 -4.91 3.01 33.50
N ILE A 294 -5.80 3.86 33.01
CA ILE A 294 -5.47 4.95 32.10
C ILE A 294 -5.36 6.23 32.92
N VAL A 295 -4.15 6.73 33.05
CA VAL A 295 -3.84 7.95 33.80
C VAL A 295 -3.43 9.04 32.82
N VAL A 296 -4.12 10.17 32.87
CA VAL A 296 -3.83 11.35 32.06
C VAL A 296 -3.72 12.56 32.99
N ASP A 297 -2.63 13.31 32.87
CA ASP A 297 -2.33 14.50 33.70
C ASP A 297 -2.39 14.23 35.23
N GLY A 298 -2.11 12.97 35.63
CA GLY A 298 -2.11 12.54 37.03
C GLY A 298 -3.50 12.13 37.58
N GLU A 299 -4.53 12.20 36.77
CA GLU A 299 -5.88 11.71 37.13
C GLU A 299 -6.17 10.37 36.42
N THR A 300 -6.71 9.40 37.16
CA THR A 300 -7.15 8.12 36.58
C THR A 300 -8.49 8.32 35.88
N VAL A 301 -8.46 8.27 34.56
CA VAL A 301 -9.67 8.44 33.72
C VAL A 301 -10.44 7.12 33.61
N PHE A 302 -9.73 6.01 33.41
CA PHE A 302 -10.32 4.67 33.39
C PHE A 302 -9.52 3.76 34.29
N THR A 303 -10.19 2.88 35.04
CA THR A 303 -9.57 1.91 35.92
C THR A 303 -9.44 0.53 35.26
N ASP A 304 -8.49 -0.26 35.74
CA ASP A 304 -8.39 -1.69 35.44
C ASP A 304 -9.76 -2.38 35.67
N GLY A 305 -10.15 -3.26 34.74
CA GLY A 305 -11.46 -3.91 34.76
C GLY A 305 -12.60 -3.13 34.11
N THR A 306 -12.38 -1.92 33.58
CA THR A 306 -13.41 -1.15 32.87
C THR A 306 -13.78 -1.83 31.55
N LYS A 307 -15.07 -2.11 31.35
CA LYS A 307 -15.58 -2.66 30.08
C LYS A 307 -15.73 -1.55 29.04
N ILE A 308 -15.12 -1.73 27.87
CA ILE A 308 -15.11 -0.76 26.77
C ILE A 308 -16.42 -0.88 25.97
N THR A 309 -17.41 -0.06 26.37
CA THR A 309 -18.64 0.16 25.59
C THR A 309 -18.37 1.15 24.46
N LYS A 310 -19.37 1.41 23.60
CA LYS A 310 -19.24 2.42 22.53
C LYS A 310 -18.95 3.81 23.07
N GLU A 311 -19.57 4.17 24.20
CA GLU A 311 -19.41 5.48 24.86
C GLU A 311 -17.99 5.62 25.43
N VAL A 312 -17.52 4.61 26.17
CA VAL A 312 -16.16 4.56 26.71
C VAL A 312 -15.12 4.58 25.57
N LEU A 313 -15.40 3.88 24.47
CA LEU A 313 -14.50 3.87 23.30
C LEU A 313 -14.37 5.24 22.65
N GLU A 314 -15.48 5.98 22.51
CA GLU A 314 -15.44 7.35 21.94
C GLU A 314 -14.70 8.35 22.85
N GLU A 315 -14.79 8.16 24.15
CA GLU A 315 -14.01 8.95 25.09
C GLU A 315 -12.53 8.56 25.08
N LEU A 316 -12.24 7.25 25.08
CA LEU A 316 -10.88 6.71 25.02
C LEU A 316 -10.14 7.13 23.74
N LYS A 317 -10.83 7.19 22.60
CA LYS A 317 -10.25 7.68 21.34
C LYS A 317 -9.62 9.05 21.46
N LYS A 318 -10.24 9.96 22.21
CA LYS A 318 -9.71 11.33 22.41
C LYS A 318 -8.32 11.31 23.05
N TYR A 319 -8.13 10.44 24.04
CA TYR A 319 -6.83 10.29 24.71
C TYR A 319 -5.79 9.57 23.82
N LEU A 320 -6.24 8.57 23.06
CA LEU A 320 -5.38 7.87 22.13
C LEU A 320 -4.91 8.78 20.97
N GLU A 321 -5.79 9.60 20.43
CA GLU A 321 -5.47 10.62 19.42
C GLU A 321 -4.57 11.72 20.00
N ALA A 322 -4.70 12.05 21.28
CA ALA A 322 -3.80 12.96 22.00
C ALA A 322 -2.41 12.34 22.28
N GLY A 323 -2.19 11.06 21.94
CA GLY A 323 -0.90 10.40 22.05
C GLY A 323 -0.73 9.47 23.26
N TYR A 324 -1.80 9.18 24.01
CA TYR A 324 -1.72 8.20 25.07
C TYR A 324 -1.31 6.82 24.55
N GLY A 325 -0.37 6.18 25.27
CA GLY A 325 0.14 4.84 24.92
C GLY A 325 1.11 4.81 23.74
N LYS A 326 1.55 5.94 23.19
CA LYS A 326 2.63 5.96 22.19
C LYS A 326 3.95 5.61 22.87
N GLU A 327 4.62 4.62 22.32
CA GLU A 327 5.92 4.11 22.78
C GLU A 327 6.88 4.02 21.60
N GLU A 328 8.14 4.36 21.83
CA GLU A 328 9.23 4.06 20.91
C GLU A 328 9.71 2.62 21.12
N VAL A 329 9.85 1.91 20.00
CA VAL A 329 10.25 0.50 20.03
C VAL A 329 11.57 0.31 19.30
N LYS A 330 12.25 -0.82 19.61
CA LYS A 330 13.47 -1.19 18.90
C LYS A 330 13.16 -1.51 17.45
N ILE A 331 13.90 -0.90 16.55
CA ILE A 331 13.86 -1.16 15.10
C ILE A 331 15.29 -1.27 14.57
N ASN A 332 15.42 -1.72 13.35
CA ASN A 332 16.66 -1.63 12.59
C ASN A 332 16.70 -0.30 11.84
N GLU A 333 17.34 0.71 12.41
CA GLU A 333 17.45 2.07 11.85
C GLU A 333 18.15 2.11 10.49
N GLU A 334 18.93 1.08 10.14
CA GLU A 334 19.54 0.95 8.82
C GLU A 334 18.52 0.61 7.73
N LEU A 335 17.36 0.05 8.09
CA LEU A 335 16.28 -0.28 7.17
C LEU A 335 15.18 0.78 7.15
N ASP A 336 14.75 1.24 8.32
CA ASP A 336 13.63 2.17 8.50
C ASP A 336 13.77 2.88 9.85
N THR A 337 13.32 4.13 9.91
CA THR A 337 13.42 4.98 11.12
C THR A 337 12.08 5.12 11.89
N HIS A 338 11.01 4.49 11.39
CA HIS A 338 9.68 4.62 12.01
C HIS A 338 9.52 3.63 13.15
N ASN A 339 9.71 4.13 14.37
CA ASN A 339 9.79 3.36 15.61
C ASN A 339 8.64 3.59 16.59
N VAL A 340 7.62 4.35 16.22
CA VAL A 340 6.49 4.65 17.11
C VAL A 340 5.39 3.61 16.95
N VAL A 341 4.93 3.05 18.05
CA VAL A 341 3.73 2.21 18.14
C VAL A 341 2.83 2.71 19.24
N GLN A 342 1.53 2.40 19.17
CA GLN A 342 0.59 2.72 20.23
C GLN A 342 0.22 1.44 20.98
N VAL A 343 0.28 1.44 22.31
CA VAL A 343 0.12 0.25 23.16
C VAL A 343 -1.01 0.43 24.17
N LEU A 344 -1.78 -0.64 24.33
CA LEU A 344 -2.80 -0.76 25.36
C LEU A 344 -2.94 -2.22 25.81
N TYR A 345 -3.29 -2.46 27.06
CA TYR A 345 -3.53 -3.80 27.59
C TYR A 345 -4.99 -4.06 27.85
N VAL A 346 -5.49 -5.24 27.42
CA VAL A 346 -6.84 -5.72 27.68
C VAL A 346 -6.79 -7.16 28.20
N TYR A 347 -7.88 -7.58 28.84
CA TYR A 347 -8.05 -8.99 29.20
C TYR A 347 -8.47 -9.83 27.99
N SER A 348 -7.89 -11.03 27.87
CA SER A 348 -8.28 -11.98 26.82
C SER A 348 -9.75 -12.44 27.03
N PRO A 349 -10.58 -12.46 25.98
CA PRO A 349 -11.92 -13.03 26.07
C PRO A 349 -11.92 -14.55 26.28
N LEU A 350 -10.80 -15.22 25.95
CA LEU A 350 -10.65 -16.67 26.15
C LEU A 350 -10.17 -17.02 27.59
N ASP A 351 -9.37 -16.14 28.20
CA ASP A 351 -8.90 -16.27 29.58
C ASP A 351 -8.94 -14.91 30.29
N PRO A 352 -9.96 -14.67 31.14
CA PRO A 352 -10.13 -13.38 31.84
C PRO A 352 -9.00 -13.00 32.79
N LYS A 353 -8.04 -13.91 33.07
CA LYS A 353 -6.86 -13.62 33.89
C LYS A 353 -5.64 -13.21 33.06
N LYS A 354 -5.66 -13.51 31.76
CA LYS A 354 -4.56 -13.22 30.86
C LYS A 354 -4.67 -11.79 30.33
N LYS A 355 -3.66 -10.99 30.60
CA LYS A 355 -3.50 -9.68 29.96
C LYS A 355 -2.92 -9.87 28.56
N VAL A 356 -3.41 -9.12 27.59
CA VAL A 356 -2.97 -9.17 26.19
C VAL A 356 -2.59 -7.76 25.77
N LYS A 357 -1.38 -7.64 25.24
CA LYS A 357 -0.86 -6.39 24.66
C LYS A 357 -1.45 -6.17 23.28
N ILE A 358 -2.10 -5.04 23.08
CA ILE A 358 -2.58 -4.59 21.78
C ILE A 358 -1.65 -3.49 21.29
N MET A 359 -1.08 -3.67 20.09
CA MET A 359 -0.23 -2.65 19.47
C MET A 359 -0.85 -2.15 18.17
N GLY A 360 -0.95 -0.83 18.05
CA GLY A 360 -1.31 -0.12 16.81
C GLY A 360 -0.08 0.48 16.15
N ASN A 361 -0.16 0.73 14.85
CA ASN A 361 0.87 1.45 14.12
C ASN A 361 0.76 2.98 14.37
N ASP A 362 1.76 3.71 13.92
CA ASP A 362 1.71 5.17 13.93
C ASP A 362 0.64 5.68 12.95
N GLN A 363 -0.34 6.41 13.48
CA GLN A 363 -1.46 6.97 12.71
C GLN A 363 -1.12 8.31 12.06
N ASP A 364 -0.08 8.99 12.55
CA ASP A 364 0.29 10.34 12.12
C ASP A 364 1.25 10.33 10.91
N ILE A 365 1.58 9.13 10.42
CA ILE A 365 2.54 8.93 9.34
C ILE A 365 1.88 9.01 7.96
N ASP A 366 2.42 9.81 7.07
CA ASP A 366 2.00 9.93 5.67
C ASP A 366 3.02 9.28 4.69
N VAL A 367 3.56 8.14 5.07
CA VAL A 367 4.51 7.37 4.25
C VAL A 367 3.76 6.32 3.42
N ARG A 368 4.10 6.21 2.14
CA ARG A 368 3.47 5.25 1.22
C ARG A 368 4.12 3.88 1.21
N THR A 369 5.32 3.75 1.74
CA THR A 369 6.00 2.45 1.92
C THR A 369 5.48 1.72 3.14
N LEU A 370 5.82 0.45 3.26
CA LEU A 370 5.68 -0.28 4.51
C LEU A 370 6.65 0.33 5.54
N THR A 371 6.29 0.29 6.82
CA THR A 371 7.18 0.65 7.93
C THR A 371 7.36 -0.52 8.89
N ILE A 372 8.45 -0.52 9.66
CA ILE A 372 8.66 -1.56 10.69
C ILE A 372 7.57 -1.49 11.75
N SER A 373 7.12 -0.29 12.11
CA SER A 373 5.98 -0.07 12.99
C SER A 373 4.70 -0.76 12.47
N ASP A 374 4.41 -0.66 11.16
CA ASP A 374 3.28 -1.37 10.53
C ASP A 374 3.41 -2.88 10.70
N VAL A 375 4.62 -3.43 10.53
CA VAL A 375 4.85 -4.87 10.67
C VAL A 375 4.61 -5.30 12.11
N TYR A 376 5.14 -4.59 13.11
CA TYR A 376 4.92 -4.92 14.52
C TYR A 376 3.45 -4.85 14.89
N ALA A 377 2.75 -3.81 14.47
CA ALA A 377 1.31 -3.70 14.68
C ALA A 377 0.52 -4.81 13.97
N SER A 378 0.92 -5.20 12.76
CA SER A 378 0.26 -6.29 12.02
C SER A 378 0.47 -7.66 12.67
N VAL A 379 1.67 -7.92 13.19
CA VAL A 379 1.97 -9.14 13.96
C VAL A 379 1.18 -9.15 15.27
N SER A 380 1.14 -8.03 15.99
CA SER A 380 0.31 -7.91 17.19
C SER A 380 -1.16 -8.19 16.90
N TYR A 381 -1.71 -7.65 15.81
CA TYR A 381 -3.10 -7.95 15.43
C TYR A 381 -3.28 -9.45 15.14
N TYR A 382 -2.32 -10.07 14.46
CA TYR A 382 -2.34 -11.50 14.18
C TYR A 382 -2.36 -12.34 15.46
N LEU A 383 -1.52 -12.03 16.45
CA LEU A 383 -1.48 -12.68 17.74
C LEU A 383 -2.78 -12.44 18.54
N ASN A 384 -3.33 -11.23 18.47
CA ASN A 384 -4.60 -10.90 19.11
C ASN A 384 -5.77 -11.75 18.55
N LEU A 385 -5.78 -12.04 17.24
CA LEU A 385 -6.79 -12.93 16.65
C LEU A 385 -6.72 -14.35 17.21
N LEU A 386 -5.52 -14.87 17.50
CA LEU A 386 -5.33 -16.16 18.13
C LEU A 386 -5.90 -16.19 19.55
N GLU A 387 -5.96 -15.04 20.23
CA GLU A 387 -6.57 -14.83 21.54
C GLU A 387 -8.05 -14.42 21.47
N GLY A 388 -8.65 -14.43 20.26
CA GLY A 388 -10.06 -14.07 20.07
C GLY A 388 -10.35 -12.57 20.09
N ILE A 389 -9.34 -11.71 19.95
CA ILE A 389 -9.44 -10.25 19.89
C ILE A 389 -9.30 -9.79 18.45
N GLY A 390 -10.22 -8.96 17.98
CA GLY A 390 -10.27 -8.53 16.58
C GLY A 390 -11.21 -9.37 15.73
N HIS A 391 -11.16 -9.17 14.43
CA HIS A 391 -12.03 -9.85 13.46
C HIS A 391 -11.27 -10.20 12.19
N ASP A 392 -11.70 -11.24 11.51
CA ASP A 392 -11.22 -11.63 10.18
C ASP A 392 -11.92 -10.83 9.08
N ASP A 393 -11.34 -10.87 7.89
CA ASP A 393 -11.81 -10.11 6.73
C ASP A 393 -12.49 -11.04 5.72
N GLU A 394 -13.64 -10.63 5.23
CA GLU A 394 -14.26 -11.26 4.08
C GLU A 394 -13.60 -10.75 2.79
N ILE A 395 -12.96 -11.67 2.05
CA ILE A 395 -12.18 -11.35 0.85
C ILE A 395 -13.05 -10.78 -0.27
N ASP A 396 -14.27 -11.28 -0.41
CA ASP A 396 -15.19 -10.94 -1.51
C ASP A 396 -16.07 -9.73 -1.20
N HIS A 397 -16.02 -9.20 0.02
CA HIS A 397 -16.74 -7.99 0.38
C HIS A 397 -16.27 -6.82 -0.49
N LEU A 398 -17.21 -6.05 -1.07
CA LEU A 398 -16.89 -4.93 -1.97
C LEU A 398 -16.08 -3.82 -1.30
N GLY A 399 -16.12 -3.68 0.02
CA GLY A 399 -15.23 -2.81 0.78
C GLY A 399 -13.75 -3.19 0.71
N ASN A 400 -13.45 -4.47 0.39
CA ASN A 400 -12.10 -5.02 0.26
C ASN A 400 -11.65 -5.15 -1.20
N ARG A 401 -12.50 -4.75 -2.14
CA ARG A 401 -12.22 -4.76 -3.58
C ARG A 401 -12.40 -3.34 -4.12
N ARG A 402 -11.54 -2.95 -5.04
CA ARG A 402 -11.61 -1.65 -5.70
C ARG A 402 -11.51 -1.79 -7.21
N ILE A 403 -11.97 -0.78 -7.90
CA ILE A 403 -11.89 -0.72 -9.36
C ILE A 403 -10.66 0.09 -9.75
N ARG A 404 -9.77 -0.50 -10.55
CA ARG A 404 -8.73 0.21 -11.29
C ARG A 404 -9.28 0.69 -12.60
N GLN A 405 -9.35 2.00 -12.78
CA GLN A 405 -9.84 2.63 -13.98
C GLN A 405 -8.71 2.82 -15.02
N VAL A 406 -9.08 3.22 -16.22
CA VAL A 406 -8.15 3.39 -17.34
C VAL A 406 -6.99 4.34 -17.02
N GLY A 407 -7.26 5.46 -16.36
CA GLY A 407 -6.24 6.44 -16.01
C GLY A 407 -5.16 5.86 -15.11
N GLU A 408 -5.55 5.14 -14.05
CA GLU A 408 -4.61 4.46 -13.15
C GLU A 408 -3.80 3.37 -13.86
N LEU A 409 -4.43 2.62 -14.78
CA LEU A 409 -3.74 1.59 -15.56
C LEU A 409 -2.68 2.20 -16.48
N LEU A 410 -2.99 3.31 -17.14
CA LEU A 410 -2.05 4.06 -17.97
C LEU A 410 -0.92 4.68 -17.12
N GLN A 411 -1.24 5.29 -15.99
CA GLN A 411 -0.27 5.86 -15.06
C GLN A 411 0.73 4.80 -14.60
N ASN A 412 0.27 3.60 -14.23
CA ASN A 412 1.16 2.51 -13.82
C ASN A 412 2.12 2.07 -14.95
N GLN A 413 1.65 2.02 -16.20
CA GLN A 413 2.51 1.71 -17.33
C GLN A 413 3.52 2.83 -17.62
N LEU A 414 3.09 4.08 -17.50
CA LEU A 414 3.99 5.24 -17.62
C LEU A 414 5.08 5.20 -16.55
N LYS A 415 4.74 4.94 -15.29
CA LYS A 415 5.72 4.78 -14.19
C LYS A 415 6.79 3.74 -14.51
N ILE A 416 6.39 2.59 -15.05
CA ILE A 416 7.33 1.54 -15.46
C ILE A 416 8.26 2.04 -16.58
N GLY A 417 7.72 2.78 -17.55
CA GLY A 417 8.48 3.37 -18.65
C GLY A 417 9.51 4.38 -18.14
N ILE A 418 9.06 5.31 -17.31
CA ILE A 418 9.88 6.37 -16.71
C ILE A 418 10.99 5.78 -15.82
N SER A 419 10.69 4.79 -14.97
CA SER A 419 11.73 4.13 -14.14
C SER A 419 12.81 3.42 -14.96
N ARG A 420 12.44 2.87 -16.14
CA ARG A 420 13.43 2.32 -17.07
C ARG A 420 14.28 3.41 -17.71
N MET A 421 13.67 4.52 -18.08
CA MET A 421 14.38 5.67 -18.63
C MET A 421 15.35 6.25 -17.60
N GLU A 422 14.91 6.48 -16.37
CA GLU A 422 15.73 6.95 -15.25
C GLU A 422 17.01 6.13 -15.10
N ARG A 423 16.86 4.80 -15.05
CA ARG A 423 18.02 3.90 -14.93
C ARG A 423 19.01 4.10 -16.08
N VAL A 424 18.53 4.19 -17.31
CA VAL A 424 19.40 4.39 -18.49
C VAL A 424 20.07 5.77 -18.48
N VAL A 425 19.36 6.79 -18.03
CA VAL A 425 19.91 8.15 -17.91
C VAL A 425 20.99 8.21 -16.83
N ARG A 426 20.74 7.55 -15.68
CA ARG A 426 21.71 7.50 -14.56
C ARG A 426 23.00 6.73 -14.90
N GLU A 427 22.88 5.69 -15.74
CA GLU A 427 24.03 4.87 -16.19
C GLU A 427 24.90 5.57 -17.27
N ARG A 428 24.41 6.63 -17.92
CA ARG A 428 25.10 7.38 -18.96
C ARG A 428 25.70 8.68 -18.44
#